data_e3d9d8de07a9f721dcb66e3f0b16ddbb
#
_entry.id   e3d9d8de07a9f721dcb66e3f0b16ddbb
#
_cell.length_a   1.000
_cell.length_b   1.000
_cell.length_c   1.000
_cell.angle_alpha   90.00
_cell.angle_beta   90.00
_cell.angle_gamma   90.00
#
_symmetry.space_group_name_H-M   'P 1'
#
loop_
_entity.id
_entity.type
_entity.pdbx_description
1 polymer ?
#
loop_
_entity_poly.entity_id
_entity_poly.type
_entity_poly.pdbx_seq_one_letter_code
_entity_poly.pdbx_strand_id
1 'polypeptide(L)'
;MSDPVYTAGAVPPIQIHDMTIAYHKKPVLWDVDLDVPEGVLVGIVGPNGAGKSTMIKAVMDLIPKASGWVKIYDRPYGQMRSAIGYVPQRESVDWDFPVNALDVVLMGRYGHVGWFRRPSSEDRRIAAEALEKVGMAQFARRQISQLSGGQQQRVFLARALAQDARIYMMDEPFAGVDAATEHAIIDILIELRSQGKTILVVHHDLQTVTAYFDWVIMLNMRVVAAGPTGEVFTDENLQKTYGGRLTVLSQAAQAMADHRRGN
;
A
#
# COMPACT_ATOMS: atom_id res chain seq x y z
N MET A 1 -11.09 -20.57 4.25
CA MET A 1 -10.21 -19.72 3.42
C MET A 1 -9.30 -20.67 2.67
N SER A 2 -9.39 -20.71 1.34
CA SER A 2 -8.48 -21.53 0.51
C SER A 2 -7.13 -20.86 0.48
N ASP A 3 -6.06 -21.59 0.81
CA ASP A 3 -4.68 -21.13 0.73
C ASP A 3 -4.39 -20.62 -0.69
N PRO A 4 -3.67 -19.48 -0.83
CA PRO A 4 -3.26 -18.99 -2.13
C PRO A 4 -2.35 -20.03 -2.79
N VAL A 5 -2.74 -20.49 -3.97
CA VAL A 5 -1.96 -21.45 -4.76
C VAL A 5 -0.78 -20.71 -5.37
N TYR A 6 0.38 -20.80 -4.73
CA TYR A 6 1.64 -20.34 -5.30
C TYR A 6 2.01 -21.23 -6.50
N THR A 7 1.82 -20.74 -7.71
CA THR A 7 2.29 -21.42 -8.92
C THR A 7 3.81 -21.23 -9.05
N ALA A 8 4.57 -22.23 -8.68
CA ALA A 8 6.00 -22.27 -8.92
C ALA A 8 6.25 -22.15 -10.43
N GLY A 9 6.93 -21.07 -10.86
CA GLY A 9 7.26 -20.80 -12.27
C GLY A 9 6.57 -19.59 -12.91
N ALA A 10 5.63 -18.93 -12.25
CA ALA A 10 5.08 -17.66 -12.72
C ALA A 10 6.08 -16.52 -12.46
N VAL A 11 6.17 -15.58 -13.42
CA VAL A 11 6.99 -14.37 -13.23
C VAL A 11 6.41 -13.51 -12.11
N PRO A 12 7.16 -13.23 -11.04
CA PRO A 12 6.66 -12.40 -9.94
C PRO A 12 6.24 -11.01 -10.42
N PRO A 13 5.12 -10.45 -9.93
CA PRO A 13 4.68 -9.10 -10.27
C PRO A 13 5.69 -8.02 -9.88
N ILE A 14 6.45 -8.24 -8.81
CA ILE A 14 7.52 -7.33 -8.37
C ILE A 14 8.74 -8.16 -7.99
N GLN A 15 9.87 -7.81 -8.58
CA GLN A 15 11.18 -8.37 -8.29
C GLN A 15 12.13 -7.23 -7.92
N ILE A 16 12.81 -7.37 -6.81
CA ILE A 16 13.81 -6.42 -6.30
C ILE A 16 15.09 -7.21 -6.07
N HIS A 17 16.22 -6.73 -6.57
CA HIS A 17 17.51 -7.38 -6.41
C HIS A 17 18.62 -6.39 -6.07
N ASP A 18 19.37 -6.67 -4.99
CA ASP A 18 20.49 -5.88 -4.46
C ASP A 18 20.18 -4.38 -4.32
N MET A 19 18.90 -4.04 -4.08
CA MET A 19 18.46 -2.66 -4.09
C MET A 19 18.93 -1.89 -2.87
N THR A 20 19.71 -0.85 -3.10
CA THR A 20 20.14 0.12 -2.08
C THR A 20 19.65 1.51 -2.44
N ILE A 21 19.04 2.19 -1.47
CA ILE A 21 18.59 3.58 -1.57
C ILE A 21 19.32 4.43 -0.52
N ALA A 22 19.90 5.53 -0.94
CA ALA A 22 20.58 6.47 -0.05
C ALA A 22 20.14 7.91 -0.32
N TYR A 23 19.90 8.67 0.73
CA TYR A 23 19.72 10.12 0.69
C TYR A 23 20.96 10.80 1.25
N HIS A 24 21.60 11.67 0.47
CA HIS A 24 22.81 12.39 0.90
C HIS A 24 23.87 11.48 1.56
N LYS A 25 24.18 10.34 0.90
CA LYS A 25 25.13 9.31 1.38
C LYS A 25 24.70 8.53 2.63
N LYS A 26 23.50 8.74 3.16
CA LYS A 26 22.97 7.91 4.25
C LYS A 26 22.04 6.86 3.66
N PRO A 27 22.34 5.57 3.79
CA PRO A 27 21.45 4.50 3.33
C PRO A 27 20.16 4.51 4.15
N VAL A 28 19.03 4.39 3.45
CA VAL A 28 17.68 4.24 4.03
C VAL A 28 17.17 2.83 3.77
N LEU A 29 17.52 2.28 2.63
CA LEU A 29 17.36 0.85 2.32
C LEU A 29 18.71 0.32 1.87
N TRP A 30 19.04 -0.87 2.32
CA TRP A 30 20.31 -1.50 2.03
C TRP A 30 20.10 -2.96 1.64
N ASP A 31 20.62 -3.35 0.46
CA ASP A 31 20.74 -4.74 0.04
C ASP A 31 19.39 -5.48 0.16
N VAL A 32 18.39 -4.93 -0.53
CA VAL A 32 17.03 -5.47 -0.52
C VAL A 32 16.87 -6.44 -1.67
N ASP A 33 16.63 -7.71 -1.32
CA ASP A 33 16.21 -8.77 -2.22
C ASP A 33 14.78 -9.21 -1.87
N LEU A 34 13.90 -9.23 -2.86
CA LEU A 34 12.49 -9.54 -2.63
C LEU A 34 11.77 -9.91 -3.93
N ASP A 35 11.11 -11.04 -3.93
CA ASP A 35 10.11 -11.41 -4.93
C ASP A 35 8.72 -11.42 -4.28
N VAL A 36 7.79 -10.64 -4.84
CA VAL A 36 6.41 -10.59 -4.35
C VAL A 36 5.55 -11.53 -5.20
N PRO A 37 4.80 -12.47 -4.59
CA PRO A 37 3.93 -13.36 -5.34
C PRO A 37 2.70 -12.64 -5.92
N GLU A 38 2.09 -13.23 -6.97
CA GLU A 38 0.88 -12.69 -7.60
C GLU A 38 -0.39 -13.03 -6.79
N GLY A 39 -1.37 -12.12 -6.82
CA GLY A 39 -2.70 -12.37 -6.25
C GLY A 39 -2.76 -12.40 -4.72
N VAL A 40 -1.85 -11.72 -4.04
CA VAL A 40 -1.79 -11.66 -2.57
C VAL A 40 -2.01 -10.24 -2.05
N LEU A 41 -2.53 -10.16 -0.82
CA LEU A 41 -2.58 -8.94 -0.03
C LEU A 41 -1.38 -8.92 0.94
N VAL A 42 -0.44 -8.01 0.68
CA VAL A 42 0.87 -7.91 1.35
C VAL A 42 0.89 -6.76 2.33
N GLY A 43 1.21 -7.03 3.59
CA GLY A 43 1.52 -6.00 4.59
C GLY A 43 3.02 -5.67 4.60
N ILE A 44 3.37 -4.39 4.47
CA ILE A 44 4.74 -3.91 4.68
C ILE A 44 4.80 -3.29 6.07
N VAL A 45 5.49 -3.95 6.99
CA VAL A 45 5.56 -3.54 8.39
C VAL A 45 7.00 -3.24 8.81
N GLY A 46 7.16 -2.40 9.82
CA GLY A 46 8.46 -2.01 10.35
C GLY A 46 8.39 -0.69 11.11
N PRO A 47 9.41 -0.33 11.88
CA PRO A 47 9.43 0.91 12.67
C PRO A 47 9.39 2.16 11.79
N ASN A 48 9.11 3.31 12.40
CA ASN A 48 9.21 4.60 11.71
C ASN A 48 10.67 4.83 11.28
N GLY A 49 10.85 5.22 10.01
CA GLY A 49 12.16 5.37 9.40
C GLY A 49 12.77 4.06 8.84
N ALA A 50 12.06 2.93 8.90
CA ALA A 50 12.51 1.65 8.36
C ALA A 50 12.69 1.60 6.83
N GLY A 51 12.17 2.61 6.11
CA GLY A 51 12.27 2.67 4.65
C GLY A 51 11.02 2.18 3.89
N LYS A 52 9.88 1.96 4.56
CA LYS A 52 8.65 1.42 3.96
C LYS A 52 8.15 2.25 2.76
N SER A 53 7.89 3.53 2.96
CA SER A 53 7.48 4.46 1.88
C SER A 53 8.58 4.65 0.83
N THR A 54 9.85 4.59 1.27
CA THR A 54 11.01 4.64 0.37
C THR A 54 11.04 3.43 -0.57
N MET A 55 10.73 2.23 -0.07
CA MET A 55 10.66 1.01 -0.88
C MET A 55 9.56 1.14 -1.95
N ILE A 56 8.35 1.57 -1.59
CA ILE A 56 7.27 1.81 -2.56
C ILE A 56 7.72 2.81 -3.64
N LYS A 57 8.30 3.95 -3.23
CA LYS A 57 8.78 4.98 -4.17
C LYS A 57 9.90 4.48 -5.07
N ALA A 58 10.80 3.63 -4.56
CA ALA A 58 11.89 3.04 -5.34
C ALA A 58 11.38 2.02 -6.37
N VAL A 59 10.36 1.21 -6.01
CA VAL A 59 9.71 0.27 -6.94
C VAL A 59 9.06 1.02 -8.10
N MET A 60 8.47 2.19 -7.84
CA MET A 60 7.86 3.05 -8.86
C MET A 60 8.85 4.00 -9.55
N ASP A 61 10.16 3.82 -9.34
CA ASP A 61 11.20 4.64 -9.95
C ASP A 61 11.05 6.17 -9.67
N LEU A 62 10.38 6.52 -8.56
CA LEU A 62 10.18 7.90 -8.11
C LEU A 62 11.40 8.46 -7.39
N ILE A 63 12.30 7.60 -6.95
CA ILE A 63 13.58 7.94 -6.32
C ILE A 63 14.70 7.10 -6.94
N PRO A 64 15.91 7.68 -7.12
CA PRO A 64 17.03 6.96 -7.71
C PRO A 64 17.53 5.86 -6.79
N LYS A 65 17.89 4.73 -7.36
CA LYS A 65 18.58 3.61 -6.71
C LYS A 65 20.10 3.87 -6.74
N ALA A 66 20.78 3.67 -5.61
CA ALA A 66 22.24 3.71 -5.54
C ALA A 66 22.86 2.45 -6.16
N SER A 67 22.20 1.29 -5.98
CA SER A 67 22.56 0.01 -6.62
C SER A 67 21.31 -0.86 -6.80
N GLY A 68 21.46 -1.97 -7.50
CA GLY A 68 20.41 -2.96 -7.73
C GLY A 68 19.39 -2.56 -8.79
N TRP A 69 18.38 -3.38 -8.93
CA TRP A 69 17.31 -3.16 -9.89
C TRP A 69 15.94 -3.59 -9.35
N VAL A 70 14.90 -3.06 -10.01
CA VAL A 70 13.50 -3.46 -9.78
C VAL A 70 12.87 -3.79 -11.13
N LYS A 71 12.16 -4.89 -11.19
CA LYS A 71 11.37 -5.30 -12.34
C LYS A 71 9.91 -5.52 -11.94
N ILE A 72 9.02 -5.18 -12.85
CA ILE A 72 7.58 -5.41 -12.76
C ILE A 72 7.21 -6.39 -13.88
N TYR A 73 6.78 -7.61 -13.53
CA TYR A 73 6.58 -8.69 -14.51
C TYR A 73 7.76 -8.83 -15.47
N ASP A 74 8.98 -8.93 -14.92
CA ASP A 74 10.27 -9.04 -15.61
C ASP A 74 10.61 -7.85 -16.55
N ARG A 75 9.93 -6.71 -16.42
CA ARG A 75 10.15 -5.50 -17.23
C ARG A 75 10.49 -4.30 -16.35
N PRO A 76 11.25 -3.31 -16.85
CA PRO A 76 11.46 -2.05 -16.16
C PRO A 76 10.14 -1.33 -15.86
N TYR A 77 10.04 -0.65 -14.72
CA TYR A 77 8.85 0.11 -14.32
C TYR A 77 8.33 1.06 -15.42
N GLY A 78 9.23 1.74 -16.14
CA GLY A 78 8.85 2.67 -17.21
C GLY A 78 7.95 2.07 -18.30
N GLN A 79 8.05 0.75 -18.54
CA GLN A 79 7.22 0.00 -19.50
C GLN A 79 5.93 -0.54 -18.87
N MET A 80 5.84 -0.54 -17.55
CA MET A 80 4.76 -1.17 -16.77
C MET A 80 3.98 -0.19 -15.88
N ARG A 81 4.10 1.11 -16.15
CA ARG A 81 3.44 2.17 -15.33
C ARG A 81 1.94 1.97 -15.20
N SER A 82 1.28 1.54 -16.25
CA SER A 82 -0.18 1.29 -16.25
C SER A 82 -0.56 0.06 -15.42
N ALA A 83 0.38 -0.83 -15.12
CA ALA A 83 0.13 -2.01 -14.29
C ALA A 83 0.08 -1.68 -12.78
N ILE A 84 0.52 -0.49 -12.36
CA ILE A 84 0.60 -0.10 -10.94
C ILE A 84 -0.37 1.05 -10.65
N GLY A 85 -1.31 0.82 -9.74
CA GLY A 85 -2.12 1.83 -9.08
C GLY A 85 -1.46 2.28 -7.77
N TYR A 86 -1.39 3.59 -7.50
CA TYR A 86 -0.74 4.10 -6.31
C TYR A 86 -1.65 5.00 -5.48
N VAL A 87 -1.73 4.70 -4.19
CA VAL A 87 -2.35 5.54 -3.17
C VAL A 87 -1.23 6.10 -2.28
N PRO A 88 -0.91 7.39 -2.40
CA PRO A 88 0.14 8.03 -1.61
C PRO A 88 -0.29 8.24 -0.16
N GLN A 89 0.70 8.41 0.71
CA GLN A 89 0.48 8.90 2.07
C GLN A 89 -0.16 10.28 2.03
N ARG A 90 -1.16 10.51 2.90
CA ARG A 90 -1.99 11.71 2.89
C ARG A 90 -1.17 13.01 2.99
N GLU A 91 -0.16 13.04 3.85
CA GLU A 91 0.70 14.21 4.09
C GLU A 91 1.55 14.60 2.87
N SER A 92 1.70 13.72 1.88
CA SER A 92 2.48 13.97 0.66
C SER A 92 1.67 14.61 -0.47
N VAL A 93 0.37 14.87 -0.25
CA VAL A 93 -0.55 15.39 -1.28
C VAL A 93 -0.87 16.86 -1.00
N ASP A 94 -0.84 17.68 -2.05
CA ASP A 94 -1.37 19.04 -2.00
C ASP A 94 -2.90 19.00 -2.08
N TRP A 95 -3.57 19.25 -0.96
CA TRP A 95 -5.02 19.21 -0.84
C TRP A 95 -5.71 20.51 -1.21
N ASP A 96 -4.98 21.60 -1.40
CA ASP A 96 -5.53 22.93 -1.72
C ASP A 96 -5.75 23.11 -3.23
N PHE A 97 -5.42 22.08 -4.04
CA PHE A 97 -5.65 22.11 -5.47
C PHE A 97 -7.16 22.18 -5.79
N PRO A 98 -7.63 23.13 -6.66
CA PRO A 98 -9.03 23.42 -6.87
C PRO A 98 -9.74 22.41 -7.80
N VAL A 99 -9.80 21.14 -7.38
CA VAL A 99 -10.46 20.05 -8.11
C VAL A 99 -11.54 19.42 -7.24
N ASN A 100 -12.57 18.86 -7.86
CA ASN A 100 -13.58 18.06 -7.15
C ASN A 100 -13.18 16.58 -7.08
N ALA A 101 -13.89 15.81 -6.25
CA ALA A 101 -13.59 14.41 -6.03
C ALA A 101 -13.65 13.57 -7.33
N LEU A 102 -14.64 13.82 -8.21
CA LEU A 102 -14.76 13.10 -9.48
C LEU A 102 -13.59 13.41 -10.41
N ASP A 103 -13.12 14.65 -10.46
CA ASP A 103 -11.97 15.01 -11.29
C ASP A 103 -10.69 14.32 -10.81
N VAL A 104 -10.49 14.21 -9.48
CA VAL A 104 -9.37 13.44 -8.91
C VAL A 104 -9.43 11.96 -9.34
N VAL A 105 -10.61 11.35 -9.29
CA VAL A 105 -10.77 9.94 -9.71
C VAL A 105 -10.57 9.78 -11.22
N LEU A 106 -11.04 10.72 -12.03
CA LEU A 106 -10.80 10.73 -13.47
C LEU A 106 -9.32 10.80 -13.85
N MET A 107 -8.45 11.39 -13.00
CA MET A 107 -7.00 11.36 -13.23
C MET A 107 -6.46 9.92 -13.26
N GLY A 108 -7.10 8.96 -12.58
CA GLY A 108 -6.76 7.54 -12.67
C GLY A 108 -6.93 6.96 -14.08
N ARG A 109 -7.80 7.56 -14.91
CA ARG A 109 -8.04 7.14 -16.30
C ARG A 109 -7.06 7.70 -17.32
N TYR A 110 -6.24 8.69 -16.96
CA TYR A 110 -5.37 9.38 -17.93
C TYR A 110 -4.37 8.45 -18.63
N GLY A 111 -3.92 7.38 -17.96
CA GLY A 111 -3.10 6.34 -18.58
C GLY A 111 -3.79 5.61 -19.75
N HIS A 112 -5.11 5.52 -19.74
CA HIS A 112 -5.94 4.90 -20.79
C HIS A 112 -6.38 5.91 -21.85
N VAL A 113 -6.66 7.16 -21.44
CA VAL A 113 -7.14 8.23 -22.33
C VAL A 113 -6.03 8.76 -23.22
N GLY A 114 -4.80 8.84 -22.71
CA GLY A 114 -3.65 9.45 -23.40
C GLY A 114 -3.62 10.98 -23.31
N TRP A 115 -2.51 11.58 -23.71
CA TRP A 115 -2.16 12.99 -23.45
C TRP A 115 -3.03 14.02 -24.20
N PHE A 116 -3.61 13.64 -25.35
CA PHE A 116 -4.31 14.59 -26.25
C PHE A 116 -5.82 14.37 -26.32
N ARG A 117 -6.36 13.44 -25.52
CA ARG A 117 -7.79 13.12 -25.55
C ARG A 117 -8.47 13.57 -24.26
N ARG A 118 -9.75 13.96 -24.39
CA ARG A 118 -10.59 14.21 -23.20
C ARG A 118 -11.17 12.88 -22.71
N PRO A 119 -11.37 12.73 -21.39
CA PRO A 119 -12.07 11.57 -20.84
C PRO A 119 -13.44 11.38 -21.51
N SER A 120 -13.71 10.15 -21.94
CA SER A 120 -14.97 9.74 -22.56
C SER A 120 -16.11 9.65 -21.53
N SER A 121 -17.34 9.42 -22.01
CA SER A 121 -18.46 9.09 -21.12
C SER A 121 -18.21 7.80 -20.33
N GLU A 122 -17.51 6.84 -20.93
CA GLU A 122 -17.12 5.58 -20.27
C GLU A 122 -16.11 5.83 -19.16
N ASP A 123 -15.08 6.65 -19.35
CA ASP A 123 -14.14 7.02 -18.30
C ASP A 123 -14.83 7.69 -17.11
N ARG A 124 -15.82 8.54 -17.39
CA ARG A 124 -16.63 9.18 -16.36
C ARG A 124 -17.51 8.19 -15.60
N ARG A 125 -18.06 7.20 -16.29
CA ARG A 125 -18.83 6.11 -15.69
C ARG A 125 -17.95 5.30 -14.74
N ILE A 126 -16.78 4.87 -15.20
CA ILE A 126 -15.81 4.12 -14.38
C ILE A 126 -15.38 4.92 -13.14
N ALA A 127 -15.12 6.23 -13.31
CA ALA A 127 -14.76 7.08 -12.18
C ALA A 127 -15.91 7.23 -11.17
N ALA A 128 -17.15 7.34 -11.64
CA ALA A 128 -18.33 7.41 -10.77
C ALA A 128 -18.56 6.10 -10.01
N GLU A 129 -18.43 4.96 -10.66
CA GLU A 129 -18.51 3.62 -10.04
C GLU A 129 -17.40 3.40 -9.00
N ALA A 130 -16.17 3.88 -9.29
CA ALA A 130 -15.09 3.82 -8.31
C ALA A 130 -15.38 4.67 -7.07
N LEU A 131 -15.99 5.86 -7.23
CA LEU A 131 -16.46 6.67 -6.09
C LEU A 131 -17.59 5.99 -5.31
N GLU A 132 -18.51 5.31 -6.00
CA GLU A 132 -19.58 4.56 -5.35
C GLU A 132 -19.02 3.40 -4.51
N LYS A 133 -18.07 2.63 -5.06
CA LYS A 133 -17.39 1.53 -4.34
C LYS A 133 -16.78 1.96 -3.00
N VAL A 134 -16.25 3.18 -2.93
CA VAL A 134 -15.66 3.72 -1.70
C VAL A 134 -16.64 4.55 -0.86
N GLY A 135 -17.95 4.55 -1.19
CA GLY A 135 -18.99 5.29 -0.46
C GLY A 135 -18.87 6.81 -0.59
N MET A 136 -18.33 7.31 -1.72
CA MET A 136 -18.08 8.74 -1.93
C MET A 136 -18.92 9.35 -3.06
N ALA A 137 -19.89 8.64 -3.64
CA ALA A 137 -20.70 9.10 -4.76
C ALA A 137 -21.40 10.44 -4.48
N GLN A 138 -21.94 10.66 -3.29
CA GLN A 138 -22.61 11.89 -2.87
C GLN A 138 -21.68 13.11 -2.83
N PHE A 139 -20.37 12.88 -2.73
CA PHE A 139 -19.35 13.93 -2.67
C PHE A 139 -18.65 14.17 -4.01
N ALA A 140 -19.08 13.54 -5.11
CA ALA A 140 -18.44 13.58 -6.42
C ALA A 140 -18.11 15.00 -6.91
N ARG A 141 -19.01 15.97 -6.66
CA ARG A 141 -18.86 17.38 -7.07
C ARG A 141 -18.21 18.26 -6.00
N ARG A 142 -17.92 17.73 -4.81
CA ARG A 142 -17.32 18.50 -3.72
C ARG A 142 -15.82 18.69 -3.96
N GLN A 143 -15.31 19.89 -3.65
CA GLN A 143 -13.87 20.14 -3.74
C GLN A 143 -13.11 19.25 -2.76
N ILE A 144 -11.95 18.75 -3.19
CA ILE A 144 -11.14 17.81 -2.41
C ILE A 144 -10.70 18.42 -1.08
N SER A 145 -10.39 19.70 -1.03
CA SER A 145 -10.03 20.46 0.18
C SER A 145 -11.15 20.54 1.23
N GLN A 146 -12.40 20.38 0.83
CA GLN A 146 -13.57 20.43 1.71
C GLN A 146 -13.96 19.07 2.31
N LEU A 147 -13.22 18.02 1.95
CA LEU A 147 -13.44 16.68 2.45
C LEU A 147 -12.63 16.44 3.72
N SER A 148 -13.17 15.60 4.63
CA SER A 148 -12.39 15.13 5.79
C SER A 148 -11.21 14.26 5.34
N GLY A 149 -10.21 14.05 6.21
CA GLY A 149 -9.03 13.24 5.90
C GLY A 149 -9.38 11.83 5.42
N GLY A 150 -10.30 11.14 6.10
CA GLY A 150 -10.75 9.81 5.69
C GLY A 150 -11.55 9.84 4.37
N GLN A 151 -12.28 10.93 4.07
CA GLN A 151 -12.95 11.10 2.78
C GLN A 151 -11.95 11.34 1.65
N GLN A 152 -10.93 12.16 1.88
CA GLN A 152 -9.83 12.39 0.93
C GLN A 152 -9.11 11.06 0.60
N GLN A 153 -8.80 10.25 1.63
CA GLN A 153 -8.16 8.96 1.46
C GLN A 153 -9.00 8.01 0.60
N ARG A 154 -10.32 7.95 0.82
CA ARG A 154 -11.24 7.15 -0.01
C ARG A 154 -11.30 7.64 -1.45
N VAL A 155 -11.24 8.94 -1.71
CA VAL A 155 -11.18 9.48 -3.09
C VAL A 155 -9.89 9.06 -3.79
N PHE A 156 -8.74 9.05 -3.09
CA PHE A 156 -7.48 8.57 -3.67
C PHE A 156 -7.48 7.05 -3.90
N LEU A 157 -8.15 6.29 -3.03
CA LEU A 157 -8.39 4.88 -3.28
C LEU A 157 -9.25 4.69 -4.55
N ALA A 158 -10.36 5.43 -4.69
CA ALA A 158 -11.20 5.39 -5.89
C ALA A 158 -10.42 5.75 -7.16
N ARG A 159 -9.49 6.72 -7.09
CA ARG A 159 -8.59 7.05 -8.21
C ARG A 159 -7.73 5.85 -8.62
N ALA A 160 -7.18 5.14 -7.66
CA ALA A 160 -6.38 3.94 -7.95
C ALA A 160 -7.26 2.82 -8.52
N LEU A 161 -8.48 2.62 -7.99
CA LEU A 161 -9.45 1.64 -8.51
C LEU A 161 -9.86 1.95 -9.96
N ALA A 162 -10.12 3.22 -10.28
CA ALA A 162 -10.48 3.65 -11.62
C ALA A 162 -9.38 3.37 -12.67
N GLN A 163 -8.13 3.23 -12.25
CA GLN A 163 -7.02 2.85 -13.12
C GLN A 163 -7.08 1.38 -13.56
N ASP A 164 -7.78 0.50 -12.83
CA ASP A 164 -7.85 -0.96 -13.05
C ASP A 164 -6.47 -1.61 -13.21
N ALA A 165 -5.58 -1.31 -12.29
CA ALA A 165 -4.22 -1.83 -12.29
C ALA A 165 -4.16 -3.33 -11.92
N ARG A 166 -3.02 -3.98 -12.20
CA ARG A 166 -2.73 -5.36 -11.76
C ARG A 166 -2.11 -5.39 -10.36
N ILE A 167 -1.35 -4.35 -10.02
CA ILE A 167 -0.68 -4.17 -8.73
C ILE A 167 -1.17 -2.88 -8.10
N TYR A 168 -1.50 -2.90 -6.82
CA TYR A 168 -1.82 -1.71 -6.05
C TYR A 168 -0.78 -1.50 -4.96
N MET A 169 -0.23 -0.30 -4.88
CA MET A 169 0.69 0.10 -3.81
C MET A 169 0.06 1.21 -2.99
N MET A 170 -0.02 1.03 -1.69
CA MET A 170 -0.70 1.94 -0.79
C MET A 170 0.21 2.30 0.39
N ASP A 171 0.44 3.58 0.56
CA ASP A 171 1.28 4.10 1.63
C ASP A 171 0.40 4.63 2.77
N GLU A 172 0.23 3.81 3.82
CA GLU A 172 -0.59 4.07 5.00
C GLU A 172 -2.06 4.44 4.66
N PRO A 173 -2.80 3.60 3.90
CA PRO A 173 -4.16 3.93 3.45
C PRO A 173 -5.18 4.04 4.58
N PHE A 174 -4.86 3.56 5.78
CA PHE A 174 -5.72 3.59 6.96
C PHE A 174 -5.41 4.76 7.92
N ALA A 175 -4.40 5.60 7.61
CA ALA A 175 -4.02 6.69 8.49
C ALA A 175 -5.16 7.72 8.64
N GLY A 176 -5.56 7.97 9.89
CA GLY A 176 -6.58 8.98 10.22
C GLY A 176 -8.00 8.63 9.78
N VAL A 177 -8.31 7.35 9.51
CA VAL A 177 -9.68 6.87 9.29
C VAL A 177 -10.23 6.21 10.55
N ASP A 178 -11.55 6.18 10.69
CA ASP A 178 -12.22 5.42 11.76
C ASP A 178 -12.26 3.91 11.44
N ALA A 179 -12.51 3.07 12.45
CA ALA A 179 -12.51 1.62 12.30
C ALA A 179 -13.52 1.11 11.26
N ALA A 180 -14.69 1.74 11.11
CA ALA A 180 -15.67 1.34 10.12
C ALA A 180 -15.17 1.62 8.68
N THR A 181 -14.52 2.77 8.48
CA THR A 181 -13.87 3.12 7.21
C THR A 181 -12.71 2.18 6.90
N GLU A 182 -11.88 1.83 7.90
CA GLU A 182 -10.78 0.87 7.75
C GLU A 182 -11.30 -0.49 7.27
N HIS A 183 -12.32 -1.04 7.92
CA HIS A 183 -12.93 -2.31 7.51
C HIS A 183 -13.48 -2.24 6.07
N ALA A 184 -14.17 -1.15 5.71
CA ALA A 184 -14.68 -0.99 4.34
C ALA A 184 -13.53 -0.93 3.30
N ILE A 185 -12.39 -0.33 3.62
CA ILE A 185 -11.21 -0.35 2.75
C ILE A 185 -10.66 -1.77 2.65
N ILE A 186 -10.51 -2.49 3.75
CA ILE A 186 -10.02 -3.88 3.76
C ILE A 186 -10.92 -4.79 2.90
N ASP A 187 -12.24 -4.66 2.99
CA ASP A 187 -13.18 -5.43 2.18
C ASP A 187 -12.94 -5.21 0.67
N ILE A 188 -12.69 -3.96 0.27
CA ILE A 188 -12.30 -3.62 -1.11
C ILE A 188 -10.98 -4.28 -1.51
N LEU A 189 -9.98 -4.28 -0.62
CA LEU A 189 -8.67 -4.91 -0.92
C LEU A 189 -8.80 -6.43 -1.04
N ILE A 190 -9.63 -7.07 -0.21
CA ILE A 190 -9.95 -8.51 -0.29
C ILE A 190 -10.67 -8.81 -1.60
N GLU A 191 -11.63 -7.97 -2.04
CA GLU A 191 -12.29 -8.11 -3.34
C GLU A 191 -11.26 -8.05 -4.49
N LEU A 192 -10.36 -7.05 -4.49
CA LEU A 192 -9.30 -6.92 -5.50
C LEU A 192 -8.39 -8.15 -5.53
N ARG A 193 -7.99 -8.65 -4.37
CA ARG A 193 -7.19 -9.88 -4.26
C ARG A 193 -7.95 -11.07 -4.87
N SER A 194 -9.24 -11.22 -4.60
CA SER A 194 -10.05 -12.31 -5.15
C SER A 194 -10.15 -12.26 -6.69
N GLN A 195 -9.93 -11.08 -7.27
CA GLN A 195 -9.82 -10.86 -8.72
C GLN A 195 -8.39 -11.11 -9.27
N GLY A 196 -7.48 -11.63 -8.44
CA GLY A 196 -6.10 -11.92 -8.82
C GLY A 196 -5.17 -10.70 -8.83
N LYS A 197 -5.59 -9.57 -8.27
CA LYS A 197 -4.72 -8.39 -8.14
C LYS A 197 -3.72 -8.59 -6.99
N THR A 198 -2.52 -8.03 -7.12
CA THR A 198 -1.52 -7.98 -6.05
C THR A 198 -1.57 -6.64 -5.35
N ILE A 199 -1.67 -6.62 -4.03
CA ILE A 199 -1.82 -5.38 -3.26
C ILE A 199 -0.73 -5.31 -2.19
N LEU A 200 0.05 -4.22 -2.16
CA LEU A 200 1.04 -3.94 -1.14
C LEU A 200 0.59 -2.73 -0.32
N VAL A 201 0.51 -2.91 0.98
CA VAL A 201 0.03 -1.89 1.92
C VAL A 201 1.09 -1.65 3.00
N VAL A 202 1.56 -0.40 3.11
CA VAL A 202 2.32 0.01 4.30
C VAL A 202 1.36 0.08 5.47
N HIS A 203 1.67 -0.69 6.52
CA HIS A 203 0.82 -0.84 7.68
C HIS A 203 1.62 -0.66 8.97
N HIS A 204 1.01 -0.05 9.98
CA HIS A 204 1.69 0.25 11.25
C HIS A 204 1.07 -0.43 12.47
N ASP A 205 -0.18 -0.91 12.36
CA ASP A 205 -0.84 -1.63 13.45
C ASP A 205 -0.54 -3.12 13.38
N LEU A 206 0.35 -3.60 14.27
CA LEU A 206 0.75 -4.99 14.33
C LEU A 206 -0.37 -5.94 14.78
N GLN A 207 -1.41 -5.44 15.44
CA GLN A 207 -2.50 -6.27 15.97
C GLN A 207 -3.40 -6.80 14.85
N THR A 208 -3.51 -6.06 13.75
CA THR A 208 -4.38 -6.40 12.63
C THR A 208 -3.66 -7.14 11.49
N VAL A 209 -2.31 -7.24 11.53
CA VAL A 209 -1.51 -7.85 10.45
C VAL A 209 -1.98 -9.25 10.10
N THR A 210 -2.14 -10.13 11.09
CA THR A 210 -2.52 -11.54 10.86
C THR A 210 -3.96 -11.70 10.40
N ALA A 211 -4.82 -10.70 10.65
CA ALA A 211 -6.21 -10.72 10.22
C ALA A 211 -6.38 -10.20 8.77
N TYR A 212 -5.52 -9.27 8.34
CA TYR A 212 -5.70 -8.57 7.07
C TYR A 212 -4.83 -9.13 5.94
N PHE A 213 -3.60 -9.56 6.22
CA PHE A 213 -2.60 -9.83 5.18
C PHE A 213 -2.28 -11.31 5.04
N ASP A 214 -2.23 -11.78 3.80
CA ASP A 214 -1.82 -13.15 3.47
C ASP A 214 -0.30 -13.29 3.55
N TRP A 215 0.41 -12.20 3.22
CA TRP A 215 1.86 -12.15 3.10
C TRP A 215 2.40 -10.90 3.78
N VAL A 216 3.58 -10.97 4.37
CA VAL A 216 4.16 -9.83 5.09
C VAL A 216 5.62 -9.61 4.69
N ILE A 217 5.99 -8.34 4.58
CA ILE A 217 7.38 -7.88 4.44
C ILE A 217 7.73 -7.13 5.73
N MET A 218 8.65 -7.67 6.50
CA MET A 218 9.16 -7.04 7.73
C MET A 218 10.45 -6.29 7.40
N LEU A 219 10.39 -4.96 7.52
CA LEU A 219 11.44 -4.05 7.05
C LEU A 219 12.05 -3.24 8.19
N ASN A 220 13.37 -3.20 8.23
CA ASN A 220 14.14 -2.26 9.06
C ASN A 220 15.48 -1.94 8.36
N MET A 221 15.45 -0.98 7.42
CA MET A 221 16.51 -0.66 6.47
C MET A 221 16.91 -1.83 5.53
N ARG A 222 16.64 -3.07 5.93
CA ARG A 222 16.76 -4.32 5.17
C ARG A 222 15.48 -5.13 5.32
N VAL A 223 15.25 -6.05 4.43
CA VAL A 223 14.23 -7.07 4.63
C VAL A 223 14.71 -8.01 5.73
N VAL A 224 14.01 -8.02 6.87
CA VAL A 224 14.28 -8.91 8.00
C VAL A 224 13.68 -10.28 7.73
N ALA A 225 12.44 -10.28 7.23
CA ALA A 225 11.73 -11.48 6.80
C ALA A 225 10.67 -11.09 5.78
N ALA A 226 10.38 -11.98 4.84
CA ALA A 226 9.30 -11.83 3.88
C ALA A 226 8.73 -13.21 3.54
N GLY A 227 7.39 -13.35 3.54
CA GLY A 227 6.75 -14.63 3.31
C GLY A 227 5.29 -14.67 3.75
N PRO A 228 4.65 -15.85 3.71
CA PRO A 228 3.31 -16.05 4.25
C PRO A 228 3.21 -15.56 5.69
N THR A 229 2.16 -14.80 6.01
CA THR A 229 2.03 -14.15 7.32
C THR A 229 2.12 -15.15 8.48
N GLY A 230 1.47 -16.31 8.35
CA GLY A 230 1.49 -17.35 9.37
C GLY A 230 2.86 -17.98 9.64
N GLU A 231 3.82 -17.85 8.70
CA GLU A 231 5.16 -18.42 8.82
C GLU A 231 6.19 -17.40 9.32
N VAL A 232 6.10 -16.15 8.85
CA VAL A 232 7.16 -15.15 9.10
C VAL A 232 6.79 -14.11 10.14
N PHE A 233 5.51 -13.91 10.47
CA PHE A 233 5.08 -12.95 11.48
C PHE A 233 5.19 -13.55 12.89
N THR A 234 6.44 -13.80 13.32
CA THR A 234 6.80 -14.43 14.59
C THR A 234 7.39 -13.44 15.57
N ASP A 235 7.34 -13.76 16.87
CA ASP A 235 7.95 -12.92 17.92
C ASP A 235 9.46 -12.70 17.67
N GLU A 236 10.17 -13.69 17.17
CA GLU A 236 11.59 -13.58 16.84
C GLU A 236 11.83 -12.54 15.73
N ASN A 237 11.08 -12.59 14.65
CA ASN A 237 11.19 -11.64 13.54
C ASN A 237 10.70 -10.24 13.94
N LEU A 238 9.66 -10.15 14.75
CA LEU A 238 9.19 -8.89 15.35
C LEU A 238 10.30 -8.28 16.23
N GLN A 239 10.96 -9.07 17.05
CA GLN A 239 12.07 -8.60 17.89
C GLN A 239 13.25 -8.12 17.02
N LYS A 240 13.60 -8.83 15.95
CA LYS A 240 14.66 -8.41 15.01
C LYS A 240 14.28 -7.12 14.29
N THR A 241 13.00 -6.95 13.91
CA THR A 241 12.51 -5.81 13.14
C THR A 241 12.41 -4.55 13.98
N TYR A 242 11.84 -4.66 15.19
CA TYR A 242 11.50 -3.51 16.03
C TYR A 242 12.48 -3.31 17.21
N GLY A 243 13.32 -4.32 17.52
CA GLY A 243 14.28 -4.26 18.62
C GLY A 243 13.62 -4.06 19.98
N GLY A 244 14.34 -3.49 20.92
CA GLY A 244 13.84 -3.23 22.28
C GLY A 244 12.63 -2.30 22.42
N ARG A 245 12.15 -1.68 21.34
CA ARG A 245 10.93 -0.86 21.34
C ARG A 245 9.66 -1.69 21.55
N LEU A 246 9.62 -2.94 21.07
CA LEU A 246 8.47 -3.83 21.29
C LEU A 246 8.36 -4.27 22.75
N THR A 247 9.48 -4.51 23.42
CA THR A 247 9.51 -4.94 24.83
C THR A 247 8.87 -3.89 25.73
N VAL A 248 9.10 -2.60 25.46
CA VAL A 248 8.52 -1.50 26.22
C VAL A 248 7.02 -1.35 25.94
N LEU A 249 6.58 -1.52 24.69
CA LEU A 249 5.17 -1.42 24.32
C LEU A 249 4.35 -2.62 24.83
N SER A 250 4.89 -3.84 24.73
CA SER A 250 4.24 -5.05 25.25
C SER A 250 4.16 -5.04 26.79
N GLN A 251 5.22 -4.61 27.47
CA GLN A 251 5.21 -4.44 28.93
C GLN A 251 4.22 -3.37 29.38
N ALA A 252 4.13 -2.23 28.68
CA ALA A 252 3.17 -1.19 28.97
C ALA A 252 1.72 -1.66 28.71
N ALA A 253 1.48 -2.38 27.63
CA ALA A 253 0.16 -2.95 27.32
C ALA A 253 -0.25 -4.02 28.32
N GLN A 254 0.69 -4.87 28.75
CA GLN A 254 0.47 -5.89 29.78
C GLN A 254 0.18 -5.27 31.15
N ALA A 255 0.94 -4.26 31.56
CA ALA A 255 0.72 -3.52 32.79
C ALA A 255 -0.65 -2.81 32.81
N MET A 256 -1.10 -2.26 31.66
CA MET A 256 -2.44 -1.66 31.54
C MET A 256 -3.56 -2.72 31.57
N ALA A 257 -3.34 -3.89 31.00
CA ALA A 257 -4.30 -5.00 31.04
C ALA A 257 -4.46 -5.57 32.45
N ASP A 258 -3.35 -5.70 33.17
CA ASP A 258 -3.35 -6.18 34.56
C ASP A 258 -4.01 -5.16 35.52
N HIS A 259 -3.83 -3.86 35.27
CA HIS A 259 -4.51 -2.81 36.07
C HIS A 259 -6.03 -2.79 35.82
N ARG A 260 -6.51 -3.20 34.63
CA ARG A 260 -7.96 -3.33 34.34
C ARG A 260 -8.60 -4.61 34.89
N ARG A 261 -7.80 -5.63 35.26
CA ARG A 261 -8.28 -6.89 35.86
C ARG A 261 -8.26 -6.84 37.41
N GLY A 262 -7.61 -5.85 38.00
CA GLY A 262 -7.47 -5.66 39.43
C GLY A 262 -8.43 -4.66 40.05
N ASN A 263 -9.32 -4.04 39.28
CA ASN A 263 -10.43 -3.21 39.71
C ASN A 263 -11.75 -3.85 39.24
#